data_55f84d7e20c9a1300eb18c94967366df
#
_entry.id   55f84d7e20c9a1300eb18c94967366df
#
_cell.length_a   1.000
_cell.length_b   1.000
_cell.length_c   1.000
_cell.angle_alpha   90.00
_cell.angle_beta   90.00
_cell.angle_gamma   90.00
#
_symmetry.space_group_name_H-M   'P 1'
#
loop_
_entity.id
_entity.type
_entity.pdbx_description
1 polymer ?
#
loop_
_entity_poly.entity_id
_entity_poly.type
_entity_poly.pdbx_seq_one_letter_code
_entity_poly.pdbx_strand_id
1 'polypeptide(L)'
;MTQLEWAKKKKITSEMRRVARNEGLTPEYIRSCIAEGTVVIPVNVKRHQRNKLRIIGIGKGLRTKVNANIGSSPDKVSLAEEKSKLDAAIEAGADTVMDLSTGGDIGKIRRMVLQRSILPVGTVPIYQAACEIARKGKKISKMNVDGIFRIIEQQAEEGVDFMTVHCGVTRRIVETLRISRRITG
;
A
#
# COMPACT_ATOMS: atom_id res chain seq x y z
N MET A 1 2.16 -17.85 8.57
CA MET A 1 1.07 -17.37 9.46
C MET A 1 1.07 -15.85 9.47
N THR A 2 -0.09 -15.23 9.39
CA THR A 2 -0.30 -13.78 9.44
C THR A 2 -0.23 -13.22 10.86
N GLN A 3 -0.09 -11.90 11.02
CA GLN A 3 -0.15 -11.25 12.33
C GLN A 3 -1.49 -11.50 13.03
N LEU A 4 -2.59 -11.52 12.25
CA LEU A 4 -3.94 -11.83 12.77
C LEU A 4 -4.03 -13.26 13.34
N GLU A 5 -3.49 -14.24 12.61
CA GLU A 5 -3.49 -15.64 13.07
C GLU A 5 -2.66 -15.83 14.36
N TRP A 6 -1.49 -15.17 14.45
CA TRP A 6 -0.69 -15.18 15.68
C TRP A 6 -1.44 -14.52 16.84
N ALA A 7 -2.05 -13.35 16.59
CA ALA A 7 -2.81 -12.63 17.61
C ALA A 7 -4.00 -13.44 18.16
N LYS A 8 -4.76 -14.11 17.26
CA LYS A 8 -5.87 -15.01 17.65
C LYS A 8 -5.40 -16.22 18.45
N LYS A 9 -4.19 -16.72 18.19
CA LYS A 9 -3.54 -17.77 18.99
C LYS A 9 -2.91 -17.26 20.29
N LYS A 10 -3.19 -16.00 20.70
CA LYS A 10 -2.65 -15.32 21.89
C LYS A 10 -1.11 -15.23 21.91
N LYS A 11 -0.46 -15.32 20.73
CA LYS A 11 0.99 -15.16 20.60
C LYS A 11 1.35 -13.73 20.19
N ILE A 12 2.39 -13.20 20.82
CA ILE A 12 2.93 -11.85 20.56
C ILE A 12 4.17 -12.01 19.67
N THR A 13 4.13 -11.41 18.50
CA THR A 13 5.25 -11.43 17.53
C THR A 13 6.29 -10.36 17.83
N SER A 14 7.44 -10.41 17.16
CA SER A 14 8.47 -9.36 17.22
C SER A 14 7.95 -8.02 16.70
N GLU A 15 7.11 -8.05 15.66
CA GLU A 15 6.48 -6.87 15.06
C GLU A 15 5.52 -6.19 16.05
N MET A 16 4.69 -6.96 16.75
CA MET A 16 3.78 -6.43 17.78
C MET A 16 4.57 -5.75 18.90
N ARG A 17 5.71 -6.34 19.36
CA ARG A 17 6.59 -5.72 20.34
C ARG A 17 7.22 -4.41 19.84
N ARG A 18 7.63 -4.36 18.56
CA ARG A 18 8.20 -3.15 17.95
C ARG A 18 7.16 -2.05 17.85
N VAL A 19 5.92 -2.36 17.39
CA VAL A 19 4.82 -1.41 17.36
C VAL A 19 4.49 -0.89 18.76
N ALA A 20 4.35 -1.79 19.76
CA ALA A 20 4.08 -1.42 21.13
C ALA A 20 5.10 -0.42 21.67
N ARG A 21 6.38 -0.69 21.46
CA ARG A 21 7.49 0.21 21.87
C ARG A 21 7.38 1.59 21.21
N ASN A 22 7.10 1.62 19.89
CA ASN A 22 7.03 2.86 19.12
C ASN A 22 5.81 3.71 19.48
N GLU A 23 4.73 3.08 19.94
CA GLU A 23 3.49 3.74 20.32
C GLU A 23 3.38 4.01 21.84
N GLY A 24 4.34 3.56 22.65
CA GLY A 24 4.27 3.69 24.11
C GLY A 24 3.19 2.81 24.75
N LEU A 25 2.85 1.67 24.14
CA LEU A 25 1.79 0.76 24.54
C LEU A 25 2.35 -0.62 24.93
N THR A 26 1.49 -1.48 25.53
CA THR A 26 1.89 -2.85 25.84
C THR A 26 1.76 -3.78 24.63
N PRO A 27 2.62 -4.79 24.49
CA PRO A 27 2.50 -5.79 23.41
C PRO A 27 1.17 -6.56 23.45
N GLU A 28 0.61 -6.77 24.64
CA GLU A 28 -0.68 -7.41 24.89
C GLU A 28 -1.84 -6.59 24.31
N TYR A 29 -1.79 -5.27 24.49
CA TYR A 29 -2.76 -4.34 23.89
C TYR A 29 -2.72 -4.41 22.37
N ILE A 30 -1.53 -4.29 21.77
CA ILE A 30 -1.37 -4.40 20.29
C ILE A 30 -1.89 -5.74 19.79
N ARG A 31 -1.54 -6.85 20.46
CA ARG A 31 -2.04 -8.18 20.12
C ARG A 31 -3.57 -8.25 20.15
N SER A 32 -4.20 -7.70 21.20
CA SER A 32 -5.66 -7.68 21.34
C SER A 32 -6.30 -6.92 20.18
N CYS A 33 -5.82 -5.70 19.92
CA CYS A 33 -6.33 -4.88 18.81
C CYS A 33 -6.19 -5.55 17.44
N ILE A 34 -5.09 -6.29 17.21
CA ILE A 34 -4.91 -7.06 15.97
C ILE A 34 -5.90 -8.23 15.93
N ALA A 35 -6.09 -8.96 17.03
CA ALA A 35 -7.05 -10.07 17.09
C ALA A 35 -8.50 -9.61 16.85
N GLU A 36 -8.85 -8.40 17.27
CA GLU A 36 -10.14 -7.74 17.06
C GLU A 36 -10.27 -7.11 15.65
N GLY A 37 -9.18 -7.04 14.88
CA GLY A 37 -9.17 -6.41 13.56
C GLY A 37 -9.18 -4.89 13.55
N THR A 38 -8.87 -4.25 14.70
CA THR A 38 -8.86 -2.78 14.86
C THR A 38 -7.48 -2.16 14.61
N VAL A 39 -6.42 -2.98 14.55
CA VAL A 39 -5.04 -2.59 14.22
C VAL A 39 -4.44 -3.57 13.21
N VAL A 40 -3.67 -3.05 12.26
CA VAL A 40 -2.88 -3.84 11.30
C VAL A 40 -1.40 -3.44 11.34
N ILE A 41 -0.53 -4.36 10.97
CA ILE A 41 0.89 -4.12 10.75
C ILE A 41 1.19 -4.42 9.28
N PRO A 42 1.32 -3.40 8.41
CA PRO A 42 1.55 -3.59 6.99
C PRO A 42 3.02 -3.94 6.72
N VAL A 43 3.29 -5.22 6.57
CA VAL A 43 4.63 -5.76 6.29
C VAL A 43 4.52 -6.97 5.39
N ASN A 44 5.15 -6.90 4.22
CA ASN A 44 5.31 -8.06 3.36
C ASN A 44 6.44 -8.97 3.88
N VAL A 45 6.16 -10.27 3.97
CA VAL A 45 7.12 -11.26 4.49
C VAL A 45 8.45 -11.28 3.72
N LYS A 46 8.43 -11.01 2.41
CA LYS A 46 9.64 -10.93 1.57
C LYS A 46 10.51 -9.70 1.89
N ARG A 47 9.91 -8.62 2.37
CA ARG A 47 10.62 -7.40 2.80
C ARG A 47 11.04 -7.44 4.26
N HIS A 48 10.29 -8.15 5.09
CA HIS A 48 10.60 -8.32 6.52
C HIS A 48 12.01 -8.89 6.77
N GLN A 49 12.47 -9.77 5.89
CA GLN A 49 13.83 -10.35 5.96
C GLN A 49 14.95 -9.32 5.72
N ARG A 50 14.63 -8.13 5.23
CA ARG A 50 15.58 -7.02 5.07
C ARG A 50 15.58 -6.20 6.36
N ASN A 51 16.59 -6.36 7.20
CA ASN A 51 16.75 -5.82 8.57
C ASN A 51 16.54 -4.29 8.78
N LYS A 52 16.16 -3.54 7.75
CA LYS A 52 16.02 -2.07 7.80
C LYS A 52 14.59 -1.56 7.73
N LEU A 53 13.58 -2.43 7.58
CA LEU A 53 12.19 -1.98 7.44
C LEU A 53 11.67 -1.42 8.76
N ARG A 54 11.11 -0.20 8.70
CA ARG A 54 10.40 0.42 9.82
C ARG A 54 9.06 -0.30 10.01
N ILE A 55 8.89 -0.96 11.15
CA ILE A 55 7.65 -1.64 11.51
C ILE A 55 6.73 -0.64 12.18
N ILE A 56 5.52 -0.46 11.64
CA ILE A 56 4.49 0.43 12.17
C ILE A 56 3.18 -0.32 12.35
N GLY A 57 2.36 0.18 13.26
CA GLY A 57 0.96 -0.22 13.40
C GLY A 57 0.05 0.87 12.86
N ILE A 58 -1.07 0.49 12.25
CA ILE A 58 -2.11 1.41 11.77
C ILE A 58 -3.43 0.96 12.35
N GLY A 59 -4.16 1.84 13.01
CA GLY A 59 -5.47 1.53 13.55
C GLY A 59 -5.84 2.28 14.82
N LYS A 60 -6.91 1.81 15.46
CA LYS A 60 -7.53 2.45 16.63
C LYS A 60 -6.55 2.56 17.80
N GLY A 61 -6.49 3.74 18.40
CA GLY A 61 -5.69 3.99 19.60
C GLY A 61 -4.19 4.18 19.35
N LEU A 62 -3.74 4.15 18.08
CA LEU A 62 -2.37 4.43 17.70
C LEU A 62 -2.24 5.86 17.16
N ARG A 63 -1.02 6.40 17.17
CA ARG A 63 -0.70 7.66 16.52
C ARG A 63 -1.13 7.64 15.06
N THR A 64 -1.68 8.75 14.57
CA THR A 64 -1.99 8.94 13.15
C THR A 64 -0.71 8.82 12.31
N LYS A 65 -0.76 8.04 11.23
CA LYS A 65 0.37 7.82 10.31
C LYS A 65 0.25 8.72 9.10
N VAL A 66 1.38 9.30 8.69
CA VAL A 66 1.47 10.12 7.48
C VAL A 66 1.91 9.22 6.33
N ASN A 67 1.09 9.17 5.27
CA ASN A 67 1.43 8.49 4.03
C ASN A 67 1.86 9.51 2.98
N ALA A 68 3.07 9.36 2.44
CA ALA A 68 3.56 10.17 1.34
C ALA A 68 3.23 9.50 0.00
N ASN A 69 2.70 10.27 -0.95
CA ASN A 69 2.44 9.80 -2.30
C ASN A 69 3.58 10.23 -3.24
N ILE A 70 4.11 9.26 -3.99
CA ILE A 70 5.09 9.46 -5.06
C ILE A 70 4.59 8.75 -6.33
N GLY A 71 5.26 8.94 -7.43
CA GLY A 71 4.96 8.22 -8.68
C GLY A 71 5.15 9.09 -9.91
N SER A 72 5.43 8.42 -11.03
CA SER A 72 5.57 9.00 -12.36
C SER A 72 4.20 9.19 -13.04
N SER A 73 4.14 10.18 -13.93
CA SER A 73 3.00 10.38 -14.85
C SER A 73 3.41 10.04 -16.29
N PRO A 74 2.45 9.89 -17.22
CA PRO A 74 2.78 9.72 -18.64
C PRO A 74 3.67 10.84 -19.21
N ASP A 75 3.49 12.07 -18.72
CA ASP A 75 4.20 13.25 -19.22
C ASP A 75 5.59 13.41 -18.54
N LYS A 76 5.82 12.77 -17.40
CA LYS A 76 7.06 12.91 -16.65
C LYS A 76 7.48 11.58 -16.02
N VAL A 77 8.49 10.96 -16.63
CA VAL A 77 9.05 9.67 -16.19
C VAL A 77 10.54 9.84 -15.94
N SER A 78 10.93 9.79 -14.66
CA SER A 78 12.34 9.86 -14.25
C SER A 78 12.57 9.01 -13.00
N LEU A 79 13.36 7.94 -13.13
CA LEU A 79 13.76 7.13 -11.97
C LEU A 79 14.55 7.92 -10.92
N ALA A 80 15.37 8.88 -11.37
CA ALA A 80 16.14 9.72 -10.48
C ALA A 80 15.25 10.64 -9.64
N GLU A 81 14.22 11.23 -10.26
CA GLU A 81 13.24 12.05 -9.55
C GLU A 81 12.39 11.24 -8.58
N GLU A 82 11.91 10.05 -8.99
CA GLU A 82 11.16 9.17 -8.08
C GLU A 82 12.00 8.74 -6.87
N LYS A 83 13.29 8.50 -7.07
CA LYS A 83 14.23 8.26 -5.98
C LYS A 83 14.35 9.47 -5.06
N SER A 84 14.51 10.68 -5.61
CA SER A 84 14.62 11.93 -4.83
C SER A 84 13.32 12.19 -4.04
N LYS A 85 12.15 11.95 -4.63
CA LYS A 85 10.86 12.05 -3.93
C LYS A 85 10.77 11.08 -2.75
N LEU A 86 11.20 9.83 -2.94
CA LEU A 86 11.25 8.84 -1.87
C LEU A 86 12.18 9.29 -0.73
N ASP A 87 13.39 9.77 -1.08
CA ASP A 87 14.35 10.24 -0.08
C ASP A 87 13.80 11.44 0.70
N ALA A 88 13.18 12.41 0.02
CA ALA A 88 12.52 13.54 0.66
C ALA A 88 11.35 13.11 1.59
N ALA A 89 10.54 12.12 1.18
CA ALA A 89 9.47 11.60 2.02
C ALA A 89 10.01 10.94 3.31
N ILE A 90 11.11 10.19 3.20
CA ILE A 90 11.76 9.55 4.36
C ILE A 90 12.35 10.61 5.29
N GLU A 91 13.02 11.62 4.75
CA GLU A 91 13.64 12.72 5.49
C GLU A 91 12.59 13.58 6.19
N ALA A 92 11.46 13.85 5.53
CA ALA A 92 10.33 14.57 6.11
C ALA A 92 9.58 13.77 7.19
N GLY A 93 9.97 12.52 7.46
CA GLY A 93 9.41 11.72 8.54
C GLY A 93 8.08 11.01 8.19
N ALA A 94 7.79 10.77 6.92
CA ALA A 94 6.64 9.95 6.54
C ALA A 94 6.69 8.57 7.20
N ASP A 95 5.52 8.01 7.48
CA ASP A 95 5.36 6.69 8.08
C ASP A 95 5.26 5.58 7.03
N THR A 96 4.64 5.89 5.89
CA THR A 96 4.47 5.02 4.72
C THR A 96 4.70 5.81 3.45
N VAL A 97 4.94 5.09 2.36
CA VAL A 97 4.97 5.69 1.02
C VAL A 97 4.06 4.89 0.09
N MET A 98 3.35 5.59 -0.80
CA MET A 98 2.53 4.96 -1.82
C MET A 98 3.04 5.33 -3.21
N ASP A 99 3.39 4.31 -4.00
CA ASP A 99 3.75 4.46 -5.41
C ASP A 99 2.49 4.49 -6.28
N LEU A 100 2.19 5.67 -6.81
CA LEU A 100 1.04 5.94 -7.68
C LEU A 100 1.46 6.07 -9.16
N SER A 101 2.56 5.47 -9.56
CA SER A 101 3.09 5.58 -10.92
C SER A 101 2.08 5.13 -11.98
N THR A 102 1.91 5.98 -13.00
CA THR A 102 1.06 5.75 -14.18
C THR A 102 1.81 5.90 -15.50
N GLY A 103 3.09 6.30 -15.47
CA GLY A 103 3.95 6.49 -16.65
C GLY A 103 5.22 5.67 -16.60
N GLY A 104 5.81 5.42 -17.77
CA GLY A 104 7.06 4.67 -17.91
C GLY A 104 6.95 3.19 -17.55
N ASP A 105 8.07 2.59 -17.17
CA ASP A 105 8.12 1.21 -16.66
C ASP A 105 7.74 1.21 -15.17
N ILE A 106 6.43 1.07 -14.88
CA ILE A 106 5.86 1.07 -13.53
C ILE A 106 6.51 -0.02 -12.68
N GLY A 107 6.76 -1.21 -13.24
CA GLY A 107 7.40 -2.30 -12.53
C GLY A 107 8.83 -1.98 -12.10
N LYS A 108 9.60 -1.31 -12.96
CA LYS A 108 10.96 -0.87 -12.65
C LYS A 108 10.98 0.19 -11.54
N ILE A 109 10.06 1.17 -11.61
CA ILE A 109 9.91 2.21 -10.58
C ILE A 109 9.57 1.55 -9.25
N ARG A 110 8.54 0.70 -9.20
CA ARG A 110 8.12 0.00 -7.99
C ARG A 110 9.26 -0.83 -7.37
N ARG A 111 9.98 -1.61 -8.17
CA ARG A 111 11.14 -2.38 -7.66
C ARG A 111 12.21 -1.49 -7.06
N MET A 112 12.51 -0.35 -7.67
CA MET A 112 13.47 0.64 -7.12
C MET A 112 12.96 1.17 -5.77
N VAL A 113 11.68 1.56 -5.67
CA VAL A 113 11.06 2.05 -4.42
C VAL A 113 11.11 0.97 -3.34
N LEU A 114 10.71 -0.28 -3.66
CA LEU A 114 10.73 -1.41 -2.73
C LEU A 114 12.13 -1.75 -2.22
N GLN A 115 13.14 -1.62 -3.06
CA GLN A 115 14.53 -1.90 -2.70
C GLN A 115 15.14 -0.83 -1.80
N ARG A 116 14.79 0.45 -2.02
CA ARG A 116 15.37 1.58 -1.33
C ARG A 116 14.63 1.99 -0.06
N SER A 117 13.30 1.86 -0.07
CA SER A 117 12.46 2.33 1.04
C SER A 117 12.70 1.54 2.32
N ILE A 118 12.92 2.27 3.42
CA ILE A 118 12.85 1.74 4.79
C ILE A 118 11.42 1.82 5.36
N LEU A 119 10.50 2.48 4.66
CA LEU A 119 9.09 2.60 5.02
C LEU A 119 8.27 1.49 4.37
N PRO A 120 7.13 1.08 4.95
CA PRO A 120 6.15 0.27 4.24
C PRO A 120 5.72 0.95 2.95
N VAL A 121 5.66 0.16 1.86
CA VAL A 121 5.33 0.65 0.52
C VAL A 121 3.95 0.15 0.10
N GLY A 122 3.08 1.09 -0.25
CA GLY A 122 1.76 0.82 -0.82
C GLY A 122 1.70 1.03 -2.32
N THR A 123 0.69 0.45 -2.96
CA THR A 123 0.40 0.62 -4.39
C THR A 123 -1.10 0.65 -4.66
N VAL A 124 -1.46 1.01 -5.90
CA VAL A 124 -2.85 0.98 -6.41
C VAL A 124 -2.89 0.08 -7.65
N PRO A 125 -3.16 -1.23 -7.51
CA PRO A 125 -3.05 -2.20 -8.61
C PRO A 125 -3.86 -1.85 -9.86
N ILE A 126 -5.04 -1.23 -9.70
CA ILE A 126 -5.89 -0.83 -10.83
C ILE A 126 -5.21 0.20 -11.74
N TYR A 127 -4.26 1.00 -11.23
CA TYR A 127 -3.51 1.96 -12.05
C TYR A 127 -2.62 1.23 -13.04
N GLN A 128 -1.89 0.21 -12.59
CA GLN A 128 -1.10 -0.63 -13.50
C GLN A 128 -1.99 -1.35 -14.51
N ALA A 129 -3.14 -1.90 -14.08
CA ALA A 129 -4.08 -2.56 -14.97
C ALA A 129 -4.59 -1.62 -16.07
N ALA A 130 -4.93 -0.38 -15.71
CA ALA A 130 -5.37 0.65 -16.66
C ALA A 130 -4.25 1.01 -17.66
N CYS A 131 -3.03 1.20 -17.16
CA CYS A 131 -1.86 1.50 -18.01
C CYS A 131 -1.52 0.36 -18.99
N GLU A 132 -1.60 -0.89 -18.54
CA GLU A 132 -1.34 -2.06 -19.41
C GLU A 132 -2.38 -2.18 -20.55
N ILE A 133 -3.65 -1.86 -20.25
CA ILE A 133 -4.73 -1.87 -21.25
C ILE A 133 -4.58 -0.70 -22.22
N ALA A 134 -4.29 0.50 -21.71
CA ALA A 134 -4.08 1.68 -22.54
C ALA A 134 -2.90 1.50 -23.50
N ARG A 135 -1.80 0.89 -23.06
CA ARG A 135 -0.65 0.54 -23.92
C ARG A 135 -0.99 -0.41 -25.06
N LYS A 136 -2.01 -1.25 -24.88
CA LYS A 136 -2.55 -2.14 -25.92
C LYS A 136 -3.58 -1.46 -26.83
N GLY A 137 -3.76 -0.14 -26.74
CA GLY A 137 -4.74 0.62 -27.49
C GLY A 137 -6.20 0.28 -27.16
N LYS A 138 -6.46 -0.37 -26.01
CA LYS A 138 -7.79 -0.77 -25.60
C LYS A 138 -8.40 0.20 -24.60
N LYS A 139 -9.74 0.29 -24.57
CA LYS A 139 -10.47 1.09 -23.58
C LYS A 139 -10.37 0.45 -22.19
N ILE A 140 -10.31 1.27 -21.13
CA ILE A 140 -10.28 0.82 -19.72
C ILE A 140 -11.47 -0.09 -19.40
N SER A 141 -12.63 0.14 -20.03
CA SER A 141 -13.83 -0.73 -19.88
C SER A 141 -13.62 -2.18 -20.34
N LYS A 142 -12.50 -2.49 -20.98
CA LYS A 142 -12.09 -3.86 -21.35
C LYS A 142 -11.17 -4.51 -20.32
N MET A 143 -10.95 -3.86 -19.19
CA MET A 143 -10.27 -4.46 -18.04
C MET A 143 -11.06 -5.66 -17.54
N ASN A 144 -10.39 -6.79 -17.33
CA ASN A 144 -11.02 -7.98 -16.78
C ASN A 144 -10.55 -8.25 -15.33
N VAL A 145 -11.35 -9.00 -14.61
CA VAL A 145 -11.12 -9.31 -13.20
C VAL A 145 -9.82 -10.11 -13.01
N ASP A 146 -9.58 -11.12 -13.84
CA ASP A 146 -8.39 -11.98 -13.73
C ASP A 146 -7.09 -11.18 -13.93
N GLY A 147 -7.12 -10.21 -14.86
CA GLY A 147 -5.99 -9.31 -15.08
C GLY A 147 -5.66 -8.45 -13.86
N ILE A 148 -6.68 -7.99 -13.14
CA ILE A 148 -6.50 -7.22 -11.89
C ILE A 148 -5.93 -8.12 -10.80
N PHE A 149 -6.47 -9.31 -10.58
CA PHE A 149 -5.98 -10.25 -9.57
C PHE A 149 -4.55 -10.69 -9.85
N ARG A 150 -4.18 -10.95 -11.11
CA ARG A 150 -2.80 -11.26 -11.50
C ARG A 150 -1.84 -10.12 -11.13
N ILE A 151 -2.24 -8.86 -11.30
CA ILE A 151 -1.42 -7.72 -10.91
C ILE A 151 -1.29 -7.61 -9.39
N ILE A 152 -2.36 -7.84 -8.65
CA ILE A 152 -2.34 -7.87 -7.17
C ILE A 152 -1.34 -8.94 -6.69
N GLU A 153 -1.44 -10.16 -7.24
CA GLU A 153 -0.54 -11.26 -6.91
C GLU A 153 0.91 -10.92 -7.24
N GLN A 154 1.18 -10.44 -8.46
CA GLN A 154 2.50 -9.99 -8.88
C GLN A 154 3.09 -8.95 -7.92
N GLN A 155 2.33 -7.93 -7.56
CA GLN A 155 2.79 -6.87 -6.67
C GLN A 155 3.04 -7.38 -5.25
N ALA A 156 2.21 -8.30 -4.75
CA ALA A 156 2.42 -8.97 -3.46
C ALA A 156 3.70 -9.82 -3.49
N GLU A 157 3.97 -10.53 -4.58
CA GLU A 157 5.19 -11.31 -4.77
C GLU A 157 6.44 -10.44 -4.88
N GLU A 158 6.34 -9.25 -5.48
CA GLU A 158 7.44 -8.29 -5.54
C GLU A 158 7.78 -7.68 -4.17
N GLY A 159 6.86 -7.77 -3.20
CA GLY A 159 7.10 -7.33 -1.82
C GLY A 159 6.34 -6.07 -1.43
N VAL A 160 5.27 -5.69 -2.13
CA VAL A 160 4.39 -4.57 -1.73
C VAL A 160 3.77 -4.89 -0.36
N ASP A 161 3.82 -3.93 0.57
CA ASP A 161 3.41 -4.12 1.97
C ASP A 161 1.89 -3.96 2.16
N PHE A 162 1.26 -3.09 1.36
CA PHE A 162 -0.19 -2.88 1.38
C PHE A 162 -0.68 -2.37 0.01
N MET A 163 -1.97 -2.50 -0.25
CA MET A 163 -2.57 -2.08 -1.52
C MET A 163 -3.88 -1.35 -1.27
N THR A 164 -4.11 -0.28 -2.05
CA THR A 164 -5.42 0.35 -2.13
C THR A 164 -6.21 -0.28 -3.26
N VAL A 165 -7.38 -0.82 -2.96
CA VAL A 165 -8.28 -1.42 -3.93
C VAL A 165 -9.61 -0.67 -3.99
N HIS A 166 -10.15 -0.49 -5.20
CA HIS A 166 -11.37 0.28 -5.45
C HIS A 166 -12.59 -0.66 -5.43
N CYS A 167 -13.11 -0.97 -4.25
CA CYS A 167 -14.24 -1.89 -4.06
C CYS A 167 -15.58 -1.18 -3.84
N GLY A 168 -15.59 0.16 -3.71
CA GLY A 168 -16.79 0.94 -3.34
C GLY A 168 -17.70 1.31 -4.50
N VAL A 169 -17.27 1.18 -5.76
CA VAL A 169 -18.06 1.59 -6.93
C VAL A 169 -19.06 0.50 -7.28
N THR A 170 -20.29 0.64 -6.82
CA THR A 170 -21.42 -0.24 -7.12
C THR A 170 -22.38 0.41 -8.12
N ARG A 171 -23.26 -0.40 -8.76
CA ARG A 171 -24.32 0.13 -9.64
C ARG A 171 -25.16 1.19 -8.93
N ARG A 172 -25.55 0.93 -7.67
CA ARG A 172 -26.32 1.88 -6.84
C ARG A 172 -25.61 3.21 -6.66
N ILE A 173 -24.30 3.20 -6.43
CA ILE A 173 -23.50 4.44 -6.31
C ILE A 173 -23.48 5.20 -7.64
N VAL A 174 -23.32 4.49 -8.77
CA VAL A 174 -23.36 5.14 -10.10
C VAL A 174 -24.69 5.81 -10.35
N GLU A 175 -25.82 5.18 -9.99
CA GLU A 175 -27.17 5.78 -10.07
C GLU A 175 -27.29 7.00 -9.17
N THR A 176 -26.83 6.92 -7.92
CA THR A 176 -26.80 8.06 -7.00
C THR A 176 -25.98 9.22 -7.56
N LEU A 177 -24.83 8.98 -8.17
CA LEU A 177 -23.99 10.01 -8.79
C LEU A 177 -24.67 10.70 -9.96
N ARG A 178 -25.46 9.97 -10.75
CA ARG A 178 -26.26 10.57 -11.85
C ARG A 178 -27.29 11.57 -11.35
N ILE A 179 -27.88 11.33 -10.17
CA ILE A 179 -28.90 12.18 -9.55
C ILE A 179 -28.24 13.35 -8.80
N SER A 180 -27.16 13.11 -8.07
CA SER A 180 -26.56 14.08 -7.16
C SER A 180 -25.68 15.15 -7.84
N ARG A 181 -25.47 15.07 -9.16
CA ARG A 181 -24.61 15.99 -9.94
C ARG A 181 -23.23 16.22 -9.29
N ARG A 182 -22.63 15.22 -8.68
CA ARG A 182 -21.30 15.34 -8.08
C ARG A 182 -20.26 15.72 -9.15
N ILE A 183 -19.46 16.78 -8.88
CA ILE A 183 -18.49 17.34 -9.83
C ILE A 183 -17.15 16.58 -9.77
N THR A 184 -16.77 16.04 -8.59
CA THR A 184 -15.51 15.32 -8.39
C THR A 184 -15.76 13.90 -7.88
N GLY A 185 -14.96 12.95 -8.38
CA GLY A 185 -15.07 11.53 -8.09
C GLY A 185 -14.70 11.11 -6.68
#